data_ef97d2ae91ef24ee621f7588c3d095ed
#
_entry.id   ef97d2ae91ef24ee621f7588c3d095ed
#
_cell.length_a   1.000
_cell.length_b   1.000
_cell.length_c   1.000
_cell.angle_alpha   90.00
_cell.angle_beta   90.00
_cell.angle_gamma   90.00
#
_symmetry.space_group_name_H-M   'P 1'
#
loop_
_entity.id
_entity.type
_entity.pdbx_description
1 polymer ?
#
loop_
_entity_poly.entity_id
_entity_poly.type
_entity_poly.pdbx_seq_one_letter_code
_entity_poly.pdbx_strand_id
1 'polypeptide(L)'
;MSLDVYLHGKSIGGLFPTGEEGYRFAFRPETVEEVGAGAVLLSNSLPVRDEPFSADTSRAWVEGLLPQGPRRTAIAHELGLDPGDGYGLIAELGRDCLGAVTVLRQGEEPQPRDGASPAWLTEDELEELLQPQPEQLFDGSREQRMRFALPGERHKLALHRDEASGRWAWPEPSLPSTHIVKPEVPRWSGIVANEHACSLAYRELGLPVAHTVIEEIAGHTCLVSKRFDRWGEGSEVERLHQESFAQALAVAPDASERLCTGTPSLSEAGGLLRALGEGSAVETLMKATFCDLLIGCTTLRGANAGLLFAGGEPMLAPFYGIASTEVYGEIRRRPIVIGEDVPPAPLLIDIRHTIELCELEFQPALIELVKLMGPICVALGSVAEDALEEGWTRPAIEEAIQITTARALGFREEAEYLRPPGC
;
A
#
# COMPACT_ATOMS: atom_id res chain seq x y z
N MET A 1 -19.02 21.49 7.50
CA MET A 1 -19.35 20.46 8.52
C MET A 1 -18.04 19.77 8.85
N SER A 2 -17.68 19.57 10.13
CA SER A 2 -16.45 18.91 10.53
C SER A 2 -16.58 17.38 10.45
N LEU A 3 -15.42 16.69 10.45
CA LEU A 3 -15.37 15.23 10.50
C LEU A 3 -14.69 14.80 11.79
N ASP A 4 -15.20 13.75 12.41
CA ASP A 4 -14.60 13.12 13.58
C ASP A 4 -13.65 12.01 13.14
N VAL A 5 -12.44 11.98 13.73
CA VAL A 5 -11.41 10.97 13.47
C VAL A 5 -11.35 10.02 14.65
N TYR A 6 -11.49 8.74 14.34
CA TYR A 6 -11.43 7.63 15.28
C TYR A 6 -10.19 6.78 15.03
N LEU A 7 -9.58 6.34 16.09
CA LEU A 7 -8.51 5.33 16.07
C LEU A 7 -8.89 4.20 17.02
N HIS A 8 -8.87 2.96 16.56
CA HIS A 8 -9.38 1.79 17.31
C HIS A 8 -10.78 2.01 17.89
N GLY A 9 -11.66 2.69 17.12
CA GLY A 9 -13.03 3.00 17.56
C GLY A 9 -13.16 4.13 18.58
N LYS A 10 -12.06 4.68 19.09
CA LYS A 10 -12.04 5.82 20.02
C LYS A 10 -11.91 7.13 19.25
N SER A 11 -12.75 8.11 19.53
CA SER A 11 -12.62 9.44 18.95
C SER A 11 -11.39 10.16 19.52
N ILE A 12 -10.43 10.47 18.64
CA ILE A 12 -9.15 11.08 19.04
C ILE A 12 -9.00 12.53 18.58
N GLY A 13 -9.75 12.98 17.59
CA GLY A 13 -9.60 14.29 16.99
C GLY A 13 -10.64 14.56 15.92
N GLY A 14 -10.40 15.58 15.12
CA GLY A 14 -11.27 15.93 14.00
C GLY A 14 -10.58 16.69 12.90
N LEU A 15 -11.22 16.72 11.73
CA LEU A 15 -10.84 17.53 10.58
C LEU A 15 -11.81 18.72 10.49
N PHE A 16 -11.27 19.91 10.53
CA PHE A 16 -12.02 21.16 10.58
C PHE A 16 -11.76 21.99 9.31
N PRO A 17 -12.79 22.32 8.52
CA PRO A 17 -12.66 23.19 7.36
C PRO A 17 -12.15 24.58 7.77
N THR A 18 -11.22 25.15 6.98
CA THR A 18 -10.61 26.45 7.22
C THR A 18 -10.85 27.45 6.06
N GLY A 19 -11.94 27.27 5.32
CA GLY A 19 -12.27 28.10 4.16
C GLY A 19 -11.34 27.83 2.98
N GLU A 20 -10.71 28.86 2.43
CA GLU A 20 -9.83 28.76 1.26
C GLU A 20 -8.54 27.94 1.52
N GLU A 21 -8.12 27.78 2.78
CA GLU A 21 -6.94 27.00 3.15
C GLU A 21 -7.20 25.47 3.18
N GLY A 22 -8.45 25.04 3.00
CA GLY A 22 -8.83 23.62 3.02
C GLY A 22 -9.29 23.16 4.40
N TYR A 23 -8.54 22.30 5.08
CA TYR A 23 -8.92 21.74 6.39
C TYR A 23 -7.69 21.46 7.25
N ARG A 24 -7.90 21.40 8.57
CA ARG A 24 -6.85 21.14 9.57
C ARG A 24 -7.29 20.01 10.50
N PHE A 25 -6.36 19.14 10.85
CA PHE A 25 -6.54 18.15 11.91
C PHE A 25 -6.19 18.78 13.27
N ALA A 26 -6.97 18.44 14.29
CA ALA A 26 -6.66 18.72 15.68
C ALA A 26 -7.05 17.52 16.56
N PHE A 27 -6.23 17.24 17.56
CA PHE A 27 -6.58 16.28 18.60
C PHE A 27 -7.65 16.85 19.53
N ARG A 28 -8.43 15.97 20.17
CA ARG A 28 -9.32 16.36 21.26
C ARG A 28 -8.49 16.64 22.53
N PRO A 29 -8.92 17.60 23.38
CA PRO A 29 -8.22 17.86 24.64
C PRO A 29 -8.05 16.60 25.51
N GLU A 30 -9.10 15.76 25.56
CA GLU A 30 -9.10 14.51 26.33
C GLU A 30 -8.01 13.53 25.82
N THR A 31 -7.77 13.51 24.50
CA THR A 31 -6.71 12.68 23.91
C THR A 31 -5.32 13.20 24.28
N VAL A 32 -5.15 14.54 24.28
CA VAL A 32 -3.87 15.16 24.68
C VAL A 32 -3.56 14.90 26.15
N GLU A 33 -4.56 15.01 27.02
CA GLU A 33 -4.42 14.73 28.46
C GLU A 33 -4.08 13.25 28.72
N GLU A 34 -4.71 12.32 28.01
CA GLU A 34 -4.55 10.88 28.22
C GLU A 34 -3.23 10.34 27.66
N VAL A 35 -2.85 10.76 26.46
CA VAL A 35 -1.70 10.21 25.72
C VAL A 35 -0.41 10.98 26.02
N GLY A 36 -0.53 12.29 26.22
CA GLY A 36 0.59 13.20 26.44
C GLY A 36 1.13 13.82 25.16
N ALA A 37 1.52 15.09 25.27
CA ALA A 37 2.07 15.84 24.15
C ALA A 37 3.39 15.24 23.64
N GLY A 38 3.57 15.21 22.33
CA GLY A 38 4.75 14.66 21.65
C GLY A 38 4.67 13.16 21.34
N ALA A 39 3.69 12.43 21.89
CA ALA A 39 3.53 11.01 21.58
C ALA A 39 3.05 10.79 20.13
N VAL A 40 3.47 9.71 19.49
CA VAL A 40 2.98 9.28 18.17
C VAL A 40 1.79 8.36 18.40
N LEU A 41 0.60 8.83 18.04
CA LEU A 41 -0.64 8.06 18.17
C LEU A 41 -1.24 7.75 16.81
N LEU A 42 -1.45 8.79 15.98
CA LEU A 42 -2.13 8.68 14.69
C LEU A 42 -1.14 8.65 13.52
N SER A 43 -0.10 9.45 13.58
CA SER A 43 0.94 9.52 12.55
C SER A 43 2.20 10.15 13.13
N ASN A 44 3.35 9.73 12.64
CA ASN A 44 4.62 10.36 13.00
C ASN A 44 4.64 11.86 12.61
N SER A 45 3.95 12.25 11.54
CA SER A 45 3.80 13.64 11.12
C SER A 45 2.76 14.41 11.93
N LEU A 46 1.96 13.73 12.74
CA LEU A 46 0.91 14.29 13.58
C LEU A 46 1.12 13.89 15.05
N PRO A 47 2.25 14.27 15.69
CA PRO A 47 2.46 14.00 17.11
C PRO A 47 1.40 14.71 17.96
N VAL A 48 0.97 14.08 19.05
CA VAL A 48 -0.10 14.61 19.93
C VAL A 48 0.28 16.01 20.45
N ARG A 49 -0.64 16.97 20.28
CA ARG A 49 -0.49 18.36 20.73
C ARG A 49 -1.84 19.08 20.82
N ASP A 50 -1.88 20.21 21.54
CA ASP A 50 -3.09 21.01 21.70
C ASP A 50 -3.45 21.83 20.45
N GLU A 51 -2.42 22.37 19.73
CA GLU A 51 -2.67 23.23 18.58
C GLU A 51 -3.02 22.43 17.33
N PRO A 52 -3.93 22.93 16.48
CA PRO A 52 -4.21 22.32 15.18
C PRO A 52 -2.97 22.26 14.29
N PHE A 53 -2.91 21.23 13.45
CA PHE A 53 -1.86 21.09 12.43
C PHE A 53 -2.09 22.04 11.25
N SER A 54 -1.05 22.28 10.46
CA SER A 54 -1.16 23.04 9.23
C SER A 54 -2.11 22.33 8.23
N ALA A 55 -2.69 23.08 7.31
CA ALA A 55 -3.51 22.51 6.25
C ALA A 55 -2.72 21.53 5.39
N ASP A 56 -1.44 21.84 5.09
CA ASP A 56 -0.59 20.96 4.26
C ASP A 56 -0.28 19.63 4.94
N THR A 57 0.08 19.64 6.23
CA THR A 57 0.34 18.41 6.98
C THR A 57 -0.94 17.56 7.10
N SER A 58 -2.07 18.20 7.39
CA SER A 58 -3.36 17.53 7.51
C SER A 58 -3.80 16.92 6.17
N ARG A 59 -3.59 17.65 5.08
CA ARG A 59 -3.85 17.18 3.72
C ARG A 59 -2.96 16.00 3.36
N ALA A 60 -1.66 16.06 3.63
CA ALA A 60 -0.73 14.97 3.34
C ALA A 60 -1.17 13.66 4.00
N TRP A 61 -1.62 13.73 5.25
CA TRP A 61 -2.12 12.56 5.96
C TRP A 61 -3.42 12.01 5.36
N VAL A 62 -4.41 12.86 5.06
CA VAL A 62 -5.69 12.43 4.46
C VAL A 62 -5.50 11.86 3.07
N GLU A 63 -4.68 12.51 2.23
CA GLU A 63 -4.39 12.05 0.88
C GLU A 63 -3.75 10.66 0.84
N GLY A 64 -2.97 10.31 1.87
CA GLY A 64 -2.41 8.96 2.03
C GLY A 64 -3.45 7.86 2.29
N LEU A 65 -4.67 8.20 2.68
CA LEU A 65 -5.78 7.28 2.86
C LEU A 65 -6.62 7.09 1.58
N LEU A 66 -6.57 8.04 0.65
CA LEU A 66 -7.50 8.14 -0.48
C LEU A 66 -7.03 7.40 -1.73
N PRO A 67 -7.96 6.98 -2.61
CA PRO A 67 -7.64 6.50 -3.94
C PRO A 67 -6.83 7.52 -4.74
N GLN A 68 -6.10 7.05 -5.74
CA GLN A 68 -5.22 7.87 -6.59
C GLN A 68 -5.53 7.64 -8.08
N GLY A 69 -5.02 8.55 -8.93
CA GLY A 69 -5.09 8.44 -10.39
C GLY A 69 -6.50 8.27 -10.95
N PRO A 70 -6.66 7.50 -12.04
CA PRO A 70 -7.96 7.30 -12.71
C PRO A 70 -9.04 6.76 -11.77
N ARG A 71 -8.69 5.89 -10.82
CA ARG A 71 -9.63 5.35 -9.83
C ARG A 71 -10.22 6.46 -8.95
N ARG A 72 -9.42 7.43 -8.50
CA ARG A 72 -9.90 8.58 -7.73
C ARG A 72 -10.88 9.42 -8.56
N THR A 73 -10.53 9.69 -9.81
CA THR A 73 -11.38 10.46 -10.72
C THR A 73 -12.73 9.78 -10.91
N ALA A 74 -12.73 8.48 -11.11
CA ALA A 74 -13.95 7.70 -11.28
C ALA A 74 -14.84 7.75 -10.03
N ILE A 75 -14.28 7.48 -8.84
CA ILE A 75 -15.02 7.52 -7.57
C ILE A 75 -15.54 8.95 -7.28
N ALA A 76 -14.73 9.98 -7.50
CA ALA A 76 -15.15 11.35 -7.29
C ALA A 76 -16.34 11.71 -8.19
N HIS A 77 -16.28 11.32 -9.47
CA HIS A 77 -17.38 11.54 -10.42
C HIS A 77 -18.68 10.85 -9.97
N GLU A 78 -18.60 9.60 -9.49
CA GLU A 78 -19.73 8.87 -8.93
C GLU A 78 -20.37 9.60 -7.74
N LEU A 79 -19.53 10.13 -6.87
CA LEU A 79 -19.97 10.83 -5.67
C LEU A 79 -20.41 12.28 -5.97
N GLY A 80 -20.30 12.74 -7.21
CA GLY A 80 -20.59 14.11 -7.58
C GLY A 80 -19.61 15.13 -6.99
N LEU A 81 -18.35 14.69 -6.73
CA LEU A 81 -17.28 15.47 -6.11
C LEU A 81 -16.21 15.84 -7.15
N ASP A 82 -15.44 16.89 -6.85
CA ASP A 82 -14.21 17.18 -7.57
C ASP A 82 -13.11 16.18 -7.16
N PRO A 83 -12.34 15.60 -8.09
CA PRO A 83 -11.22 14.70 -7.74
C PRO A 83 -10.17 15.36 -6.82
N GLY A 84 -10.05 16.68 -6.82
CA GLY A 84 -9.20 17.45 -5.93
C GLY A 84 -9.78 17.63 -4.51
N ASP A 85 -11.07 17.35 -4.31
CA ASP A 85 -11.74 17.49 -3.01
C ASP A 85 -11.44 16.29 -2.08
N GLY A 86 -10.23 16.26 -1.51
CA GLY A 86 -9.85 15.22 -0.55
C GLY A 86 -10.73 15.21 0.71
N TYR A 87 -11.27 16.37 1.12
CA TYR A 87 -12.16 16.46 2.26
C TYR A 87 -13.52 15.80 2.00
N GLY A 88 -14.12 16.10 0.86
CA GLY A 88 -15.37 15.47 0.44
C GLY A 88 -15.20 13.95 0.26
N LEU A 89 -14.09 13.53 -0.38
CA LEU A 89 -13.81 12.12 -0.58
C LEU A 89 -13.64 11.36 0.73
N ILE A 90 -12.87 11.87 1.70
CA ILE A 90 -12.70 11.16 2.98
C ILE A 90 -13.99 11.16 3.81
N ALA A 91 -14.85 12.18 3.67
CA ALA A 91 -16.15 12.21 4.32
C ALA A 91 -17.08 11.08 3.85
N GLU A 92 -16.97 10.66 2.59
CA GLU A 92 -17.76 9.57 2.02
C GLU A 92 -17.10 8.20 2.21
N LEU A 93 -15.78 8.10 2.04
CA LEU A 93 -15.04 6.85 2.00
C LEU A 93 -14.46 6.42 3.37
N GLY A 94 -14.40 7.33 4.34
CA GLY A 94 -13.62 7.17 5.57
C GLY A 94 -14.11 6.11 6.57
N ARG A 95 -15.20 5.39 6.27
CA ARG A 95 -15.75 4.37 7.18
C ARG A 95 -14.85 3.15 7.37
N ASP A 96 -14.09 2.78 6.36
CA ASP A 96 -13.08 1.71 6.43
C ASP A 96 -11.79 2.15 5.70
N CYS A 97 -10.81 2.58 6.47
CA CYS A 97 -9.52 3.05 5.99
C CYS A 97 -8.42 1.99 6.17
N LEU A 98 -7.21 2.34 5.72
CA LEU A 98 -6.00 1.65 6.15
C LEU A 98 -5.81 1.79 7.66
N GLY A 99 -5.23 0.77 8.26
CA GLY A 99 -4.95 0.76 9.69
C GLY A 99 -6.23 0.73 10.53
N ALA A 100 -6.15 1.38 11.68
CA ALA A 100 -7.23 1.46 12.66
C ALA A 100 -8.06 2.75 12.55
N VAL A 101 -7.85 3.51 11.48
CA VAL A 101 -8.52 4.80 11.27
C VAL A 101 -9.94 4.62 10.75
N THR A 102 -10.85 5.42 11.28
CA THR A 102 -12.18 5.64 10.75
C THR A 102 -12.44 7.15 10.77
N VAL A 103 -12.96 7.69 9.67
CA VAL A 103 -13.34 9.11 9.56
C VAL A 103 -14.82 9.18 9.27
N LEU A 104 -15.58 9.88 10.14
CA LEU A 104 -17.02 9.97 10.05
C LEU A 104 -17.47 11.43 10.09
N ARG A 105 -18.66 11.70 9.64
CA ARG A 105 -19.29 13.01 9.81
C ARG A 105 -19.47 13.30 11.29
N GLN A 106 -19.31 14.55 11.70
CA GLN A 106 -19.44 14.95 13.10
C GLN A 106 -20.77 14.46 13.70
N GLY A 107 -20.65 13.76 14.82
CA GLY A 107 -21.81 13.19 15.54
C GLY A 107 -22.24 11.79 15.06
N GLU A 108 -21.59 11.25 14.02
CA GLU A 108 -21.69 9.82 13.70
C GLU A 108 -20.71 9.04 14.57
N GLU A 109 -21.10 7.89 15.06
CA GLU A 109 -20.24 7.01 15.84
C GLU A 109 -19.96 5.71 15.07
N PRO A 110 -18.77 5.09 15.24
CA PRO A 110 -18.44 3.82 14.64
C PRO A 110 -19.11 2.65 15.38
N GLN A 111 -20.42 2.78 15.68
CA GLN A 111 -21.15 1.78 16.44
C GLN A 111 -21.56 0.58 15.59
N PRO A 112 -21.62 -0.63 16.21
CA PRO A 112 -22.36 -1.74 15.64
C PRO A 112 -23.83 -1.31 15.45
N ARG A 113 -24.39 -1.60 14.30
CA ARG A 113 -25.84 -1.62 14.20
C ARG A 113 -26.32 -2.79 15.06
N ASP A 114 -26.80 -2.52 16.25
CA ASP A 114 -27.33 -3.54 17.14
C ASP A 114 -28.35 -4.42 16.37
N GLY A 115 -28.01 -5.70 16.21
CA GLY A 115 -28.84 -6.69 15.54
C GLY A 115 -28.90 -6.64 14.02
N ALA A 116 -28.09 -5.82 13.35
CA ALA A 116 -27.99 -5.85 11.91
C ALA A 116 -27.11 -7.04 11.45
N SER A 117 -27.67 -7.88 10.58
CA SER A 117 -26.87 -8.90 9.88
C SER A 117 -25.86 -8.22 8.96
N PRO A 118 -24.66 -8.82 8.77
CA PRO A 118 -23.71 -8.33 7.78
C PRO A 118 -24.36 -8.14 6.40
N ALA A 119 -23.98 -7.09 5.70
CA ALA A 119 -24.46 -6.84 4.34
C ALA A 119 -23.75 -7.83 3.37
N TRP A 120 -24.22 -9.10 3.41
CA TRP A 120 -23.69 -10.16 2.55
C TRP A 120 -23.90 -9.85 1.08
N LEU A 121 -22.88 -10.06 0.30
CA LEU A 121 -22.92 -9.94 -1.15
C LEU A 121 -23.43 -11.24 -1.78
N THR A 122 -24.31 -11.11 -2.76
CA THR A 122 -24.71 -12.20 -3.65
C THR A 122 -23.65 -12.40 -4.73
N GLU A 123 -23.72 -13.53 -5.44
CA GLU A 123 -22.83 -13.84 -6.55
C GLU A 123 -22.98 -12.81 -7.69
N ASP A 124 -24.23 -12.43 -8.02
CA ASP A 124 -24.52 -11.41 -9.04
C ASP A 124 -23.92 -10.03 -8.66
N GLU A 125 -24.00 -9.64 -7.38
CA GLU A 125 -23.41 -8.40 -6.90
C GLU A 125 -21.87 -8.45 -6.96
N LEU A 126 -21.25 -9.59 -6.63
CA LEU A 126 -19.80 -9.78 -6.75
C LEU A 126 -19.37 -9.74 -8.21
N GLU A 127 -20.08 -10.43 -9.12
CA GLU A 127 -19.82 -10.38 -10.56
C GLU A 127 -19.83 -8.92 -11.05
N GLU A 128 -20.87 -8.17 -10.72
CA GLU A 128 -20.99 -6.77 -11.11
C GLU A 128 -19.85 -5.91 -10.58
N LEU A 129 -19.44 -6.10 -9.32
CA LEU A 129 -18.38 -5.32 -8.67
C LEU A 129 -16.99 -5.64 -9.20
N LEU A 130 -16.76 -6.89 -9.61
CA LEU A 130 -15.46 -7.37 -10.09
C LEU A 130 -15.27 -7.17 -11.58
N GLN A 131 -16.33 -6.88 -12.35
CA GLN A 131 -16.21 -6.59 -13.77
C GLN A 131 -15.19 -5.48 -14.02
N PRO A 132 -14.23 -5.70 -14.96
CA PRO A 132 -13.31 -4.67 -15.39
C PRO A 132 -14.12 -3.52 -16.01
N GLN A 133 -14.13 -2.37 -15.35
CA GLN A 133 -14.81 -1.19 -15.89
C GLN A 133 -13.86 -0.48 -16.86
N PRO A 134 -14.33 -0.06 -18.05
CA PRO A 134 -13.63 0.96 -18.80
C PRO A 134 -13.54 2.22 -17.92
N GLU A 135 -12.40 2.88 -17.93
CA GLU A 135 -12.04 4.05 -17.09
C GLU A 135 -13.08 5.22 -17.15
N GLN A 136 -14.17 5.07 -17.87
CA GLN A 136 -15.14 6.13 -18.21
C GLN A 136 -16.61 5.81 -17.90
N LEU A 137 -16.94 4.63 -17.40
CA LEU A 137 -18.35 4.26 -17.19
C LEU A 137 -18.56 3.70 -15.77
N PHE A 138 -18.64 4.62 -14.84
CA PHE A 138 -19.33 4.36 -13.57
C PHE A 138 -20.77 4.86 -13.71
N ASP A 139 -21.72 3.99 -13.61
CA ASP A 139 -23.12 4.35 -13.54
C ASP A 139 -23.53 4.50 -12.06
N GLY A 140 -24.19 5.60 -11.73
CA GLY A 140 -24.50 6.02 -10.35
C GLY A 140 -25.30 5.05 -9.47
N SER A 141 -25.59 3.83 -9.93
CA SER A 141 -26.30 2.80 -9.13
C SER A 141 -25.44 2.14 -8.07
N ARG A 142 -24.09 2.27 -8.16
CA ARG A 142 -23.11 1.68 -7.22
C ARG A 142 -22.71 2.61 -6.09
N GLU A 143 -23.10 3.88 -6.13
CA GLU A 143 -22.65 4.98 -5.27
C GLU A 143 -22.83 4.73 -3.77
N GLN A 144 -23.84 3.97 -3.38
CA GLN A 144 -24.13 3.77 -1.96
C GLN A 144 -23.29 2.68 -1.28
N ARG A 145 -22.47 1.94 -2.03
CA ARG A 145 -21.82 0.71 -1.57
C ARG A 145 -20.32 0.83 -1.33
N MET A 146 -19.59 1.65 -2.10
CA MET A 146 -18.15 1.83 -1.87
C MET A 146 -17.89 2.82 -0.74
N ARG A 147 -17.74 2.31 0.48
CA ARG A 147 -17.52 3.11 1.71
C ARG A 147 -16.17 2.86 2.35
N PHE A 148 -15.16 2.57 1.54
CA PHE A 148 -13.81 2.33 2.05
C PHE A 148 -12.78 3.21 1.33
N ALA A 149 -11.82 3.71 2.08
CA ALA A 149 -10.68 4.46 1.57
C ALA A 149 -9.45 3.55 1.52
N LEU A 150 -8.97 3.26 0.30
CA LEU A 150 -7.73 2.52 0.06
C LEU A 150 -6.91 3.25 -1.00
N PRO A 151 -5.61 3.51 -0.77
CA PRO A 151 -4.74 4.15 -1.73
C PRO A 151 -4.48 3.29 -2.97
N GLY A 152 -3.92 3.94 -4.00
CA GLY A 152 -3.50 3.33 -5.26
C GLY A 152 -4.52 3.43 -6.38
N GLU A 153 -4.06 3.13 -7.58
CA GLU A 153 -4.75 3.41 -8.84
C GLU A 153 -5.56 2.22 -9.38
N ARG A 154 -5.13 0.98 -9.09
CA ARG A 154 -5.75 -0.24 -9.61
C ARG A 154 -7.12 -0.49 -8.96
N HIS A 155 -8.08 -0.97 -9.76
CA HIS A 155 -9.37 -1.45 -9.25
C HIS A 155 -9.18 -2.51 -8.17
N LYS A 156 -9.84 -2.34 -7.05
CA LYS A 156 -9.80 -3.23 -5.89
C LYS A 156 -11.01 -3.02 -5.01
N LEU A 157 -11.43 -4.07 -4.33
CA LEU A 157 -12.47 -4.05 -3.33
C LEU A 157 -11.84 -4.37 -1.97
N ALA A 158 -12.28 -3.66 -0.92
CA ALA A 158 -12.03 -4.07 0.46
C ALA A 158 -13.29 -4.72 0.99
N LEU A 159 -13.24 -6.00 1.30
CA LEU A 159 -14.39 -6.79 1.71
C LEU A 159 -14.08 -7.54 3.02
N HIS A 160 -15.13 -7.76 3.80
CA HIS A 160 -15.10 -8.71 4.90
C HIS A 160 -15.34 -10.12 4.36
N ARG A 161 -14.49 -11.08 4.74
CA ARG A 161 -14.68 -12.50 4.44
C ARG A 161 -15.01 -13.24 5.73
N ASP A 162 -16.09 -13.99 5.72
CA ASP A 162 -16.33 -15.02 6.73
C ASP A 162 -15.56 -16.28 6.35
N GLU A 163 -14.50 -16.57 7.05
CA GLU A 163 -13.60 -17.71 6.76
C GLU A 163 -14.32 -19.07 6.87
N ALA A 164 -15.35 -19.16 7.72
CA ALA A 164 -16.09 -20.42 7.91
C ALA A 164 -17.01 -20.76 6.73
N SER A 165 -17.69 -19.77 6.15
CA SER A 165 -18.61 -19.96 5.02
C SER A 165 -18.02 -19.56 3.67
N GLY A 166 -16.89 -18.86 3.64
CA GLY A 166 -16.30 -18.28 2.44
C GLY A 166 -17.09 -17.11 1.86
N ARG A 167 -18.13 -16.62 2.53
CA ARG A 167 -18.99 -15.54 2.05
C ARG A 167 -18.33 -14.18 2.21
N TRP A 168 -18.68 -13.27 1.31
CA TRP A 168 -18.20 -11.89 1.30
C TRP A 168 -19.29 -10.93 1.75
N ALA A 169 -18.90 -9.88 2.49
CA ALA A 169 -19.79 -8.80 2.91
C ALA A 169 -19.12 -7.44 2.69
N TRP A 170 -19.95 -6.40 2.56
CA TRP A 170 -19.49 -5.03 2.65
C TRP A 170 -18.93 -4.75 4.04
N PRO A 171 -17.78 -4.03 4.12
CA PRO A 171 -17.25 -3.64 5.43
C PRO A 171 -18.14 -2.60 6.10
N GLU A 172 -18.20 -2.70 7.41
CA GLU A 172 -18.82 -1.70 8.29
C GLU A 172 -17.83 -1.38 9.43
N PRO A 173 -17.99 -0.27 10.17
CA PRO A 173 -17.10 0.03 11.30
C PRO A 173 -16.97 -1.10 12.31
N SER A 174 -18.05 -1.84 12.55
CA SER A 174 -18.11 -3.01 13.43
C SER A 174 -17.74 -4.34 12.75
N LEU A 175 -17.66 -4.36 11.44
CA LEU A 175 -17.28 -5.51 10.64
C LEU A 175 -16.26 -5.06 9.59
N PRO A 176 -15.01 -4.80 9.99
CA PRO A 176 -14.00 -4.24 9.08
C PRO A 176 -13.68 -5.17 7.92
N SER A 177 -13.25 -4.62 6.81
CA SER A 177 -12.73 -5.44 5.71
C SER A 177 -11.53 -6.26 6.19
N THR A 178 -11.48 -7.53 5.81
CA THR A 178 -10.41 -8.47 6.16
C THR A 178 -9.50 -8.77 4.97
N HIS A 179 -10.02 -8.55 3.75
CA HIS A 179 -9.33 -8.85 2.50
C HIS A 179 -9.42 -7.71 1.50
N ILE A 180 -8.42 -7.64 0.64
CA ILE A 180 -8.41 -6.80 -0.56
C ILE A 180 -8.48 -7.74 -1.75
N VAL A 181 -9.54 -7.58 -2.57
CA VAL A 181 -9.78 -8.36 -3.78
C VAL A 181 -9.46 -7.51 -5.00
N LYS A 182 -8.59 -8.01 -5.87
CA LYS A 182 -8.15 -7.31 -7.09
C LYS A 182 -8.43 -8.22 -8.29
N PRO A 183 -9.40 -7.91 -9.14
CA PRO A 183 -9.69 -8.71 -10.32
C PRO A 183 -8.61 -8.54 -11.41
N GLU A 184 -8.59 -9.48 -12.35
CA GLU A 184 -7.82 -9.36 -13.58
C GLU A 184 -8.24 -8.13 -14.37
N VAL A 185 -7.31 -7.48 -15.04
CA VAL A 185 -7.56 -6.24 -15.81
C VAL A 185 -7.11 -6.45 -17.25
N PRO A 186 -7.98 -6.28 -18.25
CA PRO A 186 -7.64 -6.55 -19.65
C PRO A 186 -6.39 -5.80 -20.16
N ARG A 187 -6.17 -4.58 -19.65
CA ARG A 187 -4.99 -3.76 -20.00
C ARG A 187 -3.69 -4.38 -19.56
N TRP A 188 -3.69 -5.12 -18.45
CA TRP A 188 -2.53 -5.76 -17.85
C TRP A 188 -2.78 -7.27 -17.69
N SER A 189 -2.95 -7.93 -18.82
CA SER A 189 -3.23 -9.39 -18.84
C SER A 189 -2.22 -10.18 -18.02
N GLY A 190 -2.70 -11.02 -17.13
CA GLY A 190 -1.89 -11.80 -16.20
C GLY A 190 -1.39 -11.05 -14.96
N ILE A 191 -1.91 -9.85 -14.67
CA ILE A 191 -1.47 -9.04 -13.50
C ILE A 191 -1.76 -9.74 -12.17
N VAL A 192 -2.83 -10.53 -12.08
CA VAL A 192 -3.17 -11.32 -10.89
C VAL A 192 -2.07 -12.35 -10.60
N ALA A 193 -1.72 -13.13 -11.60
CA ALA A 193 -0.65 -14.15 -11.49
C ALA A 193 0.73 -13.50 -11.27
N ASN A 194 1.04 -12.40 -11.95
CA ASN A 194 2.28 -11.65 -11.80
C ASN A 194 2.45 -11.11 -10.37
N GLU A 195 1.45 -10.42 -9.83
CA GLU A 195 1.52 -9.88 -8.46
C GLU A 195 1.63 -11.00 -7.42
N HIS A 196 0.92 -12.11 -7.63
CA HIS A 196 1.02 -13.28 -6.76
C HIS A 196 2.42 -13.91 -6.80
N ALA A 197 2.95 -14.16 -7.99
CA ALA A 197 4.28 -14.73 -8.18
C ALA A 197 5.39 -13.87 -7.54
N CYS A 198 5.35 -12.56 -7.77
CA CYS A 198 6.30 -11.64 -7.14
C CYS A 198 6.18 -11.64 -5.61
N SER A 199 4.97 -11.69 -5.08
CA SER A 199 4.74 -11.76 -3.62
C SER A 199 5.26 -13.06 -3.02
N LEU A 200 5.07 -14.19 -3.71
CA LEU A 200 5.64 -15.49 -3.30
C LEU A 200 7.17 -15.47 -3.32
N ALA A 201 7.77 -14.89 -4.38
CA ALA A 201 9.22 -14.77 -4.46
C ALA A 201 9.79 -13.95 -3.29
N TYR A 202 9.15 -12.85 -2.90
CA TYR A 202 9.54 -12.08 -1.71
C TYR A 202 9.47 -12.90 -0.42
N ARG A 203 8.41 -13.70 -0.27
CA ARG A 203 8.25 -14.58 0.90
C ARG A 203 9.35 -15.63 0.97
N GLU A 204 9.72 -16.25 -0.16
CA GLU A 204 10.83 -17.22 -0.24
C GLU A 204 12.19 -16.59 0.12
N LEU A 205 12.36 -15.29 -0.13
CA LEU A 205 13.54 -14.53 0.27
C LEU A 205 13.53 -14.10 1.74
N GLY A 206 12.48 -14.43 2.50
CA GLY A 206 12.32 -14.03 3.89
C GLY A 206 11.95 -12.55 4.07
N LEU A 207 11.49 -11.87 3.02
CA LEU A 207 10.99 -10.50 3.13
C LEU A 207 9.55 -10.50 3.65
N PRO A 208 9.19 -9.58 4.55
CA PRO A 208 7.83 -9.47 5.05
C PRO A 208 6.90 -9.01 3.93
N VAL A 209 5.90 -9.83 3.59
CA VAL A 209 4.96 -9.55 2.50
C VAL A 209 3.55 -9.96 2.89
N ALA A 210 2.55 -9.21 2.42
CA ALA A 210 1.15 -9.55 2.60
C ALA A 210 0.84 -10.93 1.99
N HIS A 211 0.05 -11.74 2.69
CA HIS A 211 -0.37 -13.04 2.20
C HIS A 211 -1.36 -12.88 1.04
N THR A 212 -1.09 -13.53 -0.07
CA THR A 212 -1.93 -13.51 -1.27
C THR A 212 -2.28 -14.92 -1.72
N VAL A 213 -3.46 -15.07 -2.34
CA VAL A 213 -3.90 -16.27 -3.05
C VAL A 213 -4.62 -15.85 -4.33
N ILE A 214 -4.70 -16.74 -5.32
CA ILE A 214 -5.53 -16.56 -6.51
C ILE A 214 -6.82 -17.34 -6.30
N GLU A 215 -7.97 -16.69 -6.49
CA GLU A 215 -9.29 -17.31 -6.37
C GLU A 215 -10.17 -16.90 -7.55
N GLU A 216 -11.05 -17.84 -7.97
CA GLU A 216 -12.16 -17.51 -8.86
C GLU A 216 -13.35 -17.05 -8.01
N ILE A 217 -13.77 -15.80 -8.21
CA ILE A 217 -14.87 -15.18 -7.49
C ILE A 217 -15.90 -14.68 -8.51
N ALA A 218 -17.11 -15.23 -8.50
CA ALA A 218 -18.19 -14.86 -9.41
C ALA A 218 -17.74 -14.84 -10.88
N GLY A 219 -16.96 -15.85 -11.31
CA GLY A 219 -16.44 -15.98 -12.68
C GLY A 219 -15.26 -15.06 -13.03
N HIS A 220 -14.68 -14.38 -12.05
CA HIS A 220 -13.50 -13.53 -12.24
C HIS A 220 -12.28 -14.08 -11.52
N THR A 221 -11.15 -14.19 -12.22
CA THR A 221 -9.85 -14.48 -11.60
C THR A 221 -9.39 -13.30 -10.78
N CYS A 222 -9.20 -13.49 -9.49
CA CYS A 222 -8.89 -12.43 -8.54
C CYS A 222 -7.64 -12.75 -7.71
N LEU A 223 -6.82 -11.73 -7.45
CA LEU A 223 -5.85 -11.76 -6.37
C LEU A 223 -6.56 -11.39 -5.08
N VAL A 224 -6.58 -12.30 -4.14
CA VAL A 224 -7.11 -12.08 -2.79
C VAL A 224 -5.95 -11.90 -1.84
N SER A 225 -5.84 -10.71 -1.25
CA SER A 225 -4.80 -10.37 -0.28
C SER A 225 -5.40 -10.23 1.10
N LYS A 226 -4.95 -11.05 2.06
CA LYS A 226 -5.34 -10.90 3.46
C LYS A 226 -4.72 -9.63 4.02
N ARG A 227 -5.53 -8.80 4.68
CA ARG A 227 -5.06 -7.56 5.28
C ARG A 227 -4.20 -7.86 6.50
N PHE A 228 -2.96 -7.43 6.49
CA PHE A 228 -2.03 -7.61 7.61
C PHE A 228 -2.31 -6.64 8.78
N ASP A 229 -3.10 -5.58 8.53
CA ASP A 229 -3.58 -4.64 9.52
C ASP A 229 -4.93 -5.05 10.15
N ARG A 230 -5.24 -6.34 10.08
CA ARG A 230 -6.41 -6.96 10.70
C ARG A 230 -5.99 -8.20 11.46
N TRP A 231 -6.42 -8.29 12.70
CA TRP A 231 -6.11 -9.41 13.58
C TRP A 231 -7.40 -10.05 14.12
N GLY A 232 -7.44 -11.36 14.22
CA GLY A 232 -8.64 -12.08 14.66
C GLY A 232 -9.51 -12.57 13.50
N GLU A 233 -10.69 -13.10 13.83
CA GLU A 233 -11.64 -13.71 12.89
C GLU A 233 -13.10 -13.31 13.22
N GLY A 234 -13.96 -13.34 12.19
CA GLY A 234 -15.38 -13.07 12.32
C GLY A 234 -15.68 -11.68 12.89
N SER A 235 -16.49 -11.63 13.94
CA SER A 235 -16.85 -10.39 14.64
C SER A 235 -15.77 -9.87 15.60
N GLU A 236 -14.72 -10.65 15.84
CA GLU A 236 -13.62 -10.31 16.74
C GLU A 236 -12.39 -9.77 15.98
N VAL A 237 -12.58 -9.32 14.74
CA VAL A 237 -11.52 -8.69 13.95
C VAL A 237 -11.15 -7.35 14.54
N GLU A 238 -9.93 -7.26 15.04
CA GLU A 238 -9.31 -6.03 15.51
C GLU A 238 -8.54 -5.36 14.39
N ARG A 239 -8.51 -4.01 14.40
CA ARG A 239 -7.72 -3.19 13.48
C ARG A 239 -6.36 -2.93 14.11
N LEU A 240 -5.26 -3.26 13.42
CA LEU A 240 -3.94 -2.76 13.75
C LEU A 240 -3.72 -1.44 13.01
N HIS A 241 -3.15 -0.45 13.69
CA HIS A 241 -2.89 0.81 13.03
C HIS A 241 -1.70 0.70 12.07
N GLN A 242 -1.78 1.39 10.93
CA GLN A 242 -0.69 1.52 9.97
C GLN A 242 -0.72 2.89 9.30
N GLU A 243 0.44 3.33 8.84
CA GLU A 243 0.58 4.51 8.00
C GLU A 243 1.64 4.29 6.93
N SER A 244 1.51 4.96 5.77
CA SER A 244 2.56 4.96 4.76
C SER A 244 3.72 5.87 5.16
N PHE A 245 4.93 5.65 4.59
CA PHE A 245 6.04 6.59 4.78
C PHE A 245 5.68 8.01 4.30
N ALA A 246 4.83 8.12 3.27
CA ALA A 246 4.35 9.41 2.80
C ALA A 246 3.54 10.15 3.90
N GLN A 247 2.65 9.45 4.58
CA GLN A 247 1.91 10.00 5.72
C GLN A 247 2.84 10.34 6.89
N ALA A 248 3.71 9.41 7.26
CA ALA A 248 4.64 9.56 8.38
C ALA A 248 5.60 10.75 8.22
N LEU A 249 5.92 11.13 6.98
CA LEU A 249 6.82 12.23 6.63
C LEU A 249 6.10 13.48 6.12
N ALA A 250 4.77 13.52 6.19
CA ALA A 250 3.93 14.62 5.71
C ALA A 250 4.14 14.98 4.22
N VAL A 251 4.41 13.98 3.38
CA VAL A 251 4.56 14.15 1.94
C VAL A 251 3.24 13.79 1.28
N ALA A 252 2.53 14.79 0.74
CA ALA A 252 1.29 14.54 0.03
C ALA A 252 1.58 13.78 -1.28
N PRO A 253 0.84 12.69 -1.57
CA PRO A 253 0.87 12.11 -2.90
C PRO A 253 0.43 13.18 -3.88
N ASP A 254 1.25 13.46 -4.90
CA ASP A 254 0.87 14.46 -5.90
C ASP A 254 -0.39 13.98 -6.65
N ALA A 255 -1.46 14.75 -6.55
CA ALA A 255 -2.70 14.51 -7.29
C ALA A 255 -2.52 14.75 -8.81
N SER A 256 -1.44 15.43 -9.21
CA SER A 256 -1.09 15.63 -10.61
C SER A 256 -0.17 14.50 -11.10
N GLU A 257 -0.30 14.10 -12.33
CA GLU A 257 0.41 13.04 -13.07
C GLU A 257 1.95 12.99 -12.96
N ARG A 258 2.56 13.79 -12.09
CA ARG A 258 4.01 13.81 -11.83
C ARG A 258 4.39 12.72 -10.84
N LEU A 259 4.51 11.55 -11.35
CA LEU A 259 4.81 10.28 -10.69
C LEU A 259 6.08 10.22 -9.81
N CYS A 260 6.79 11.33 -9.59
CA CYS A 260 8.08 11.35 -8.90
C CYS A 260 8.26 12.46 -7.87
N THR A 261 7.38 13.46 -7.82
CA THR A 261 7.39 14.49 -6.79
C THR A 261 6.27 14.18 -5.81
N GLY A 262 6.59 13.89 -4.57
CA GLY A 262 5.57 13.57 -3.55
C GLY A 262 5.65 12.15 -2.97
N THR A 263 6.72 11.42 -3.23
CA THR A 263 7.05 10.19 -2.49
C THR A 263 8.30 10.44 -1.65
N PRO A 264 8.34 10.01 -0.36
CA PRO A 264 9.55 10.07 0.41
C PRO A 264 10.68 9.31 -0.28
N SER A 265 11.89 9.83 -0.18
CA SER A 265 13.09 9.14 -0.63
C SER A 265 13.39 7.94 0.28
N LEU A 266 14.19 7.02 -0.23
CA LEU A 266 14.69 5.88 0.56
C LEU A 266 15.49 6.34 1.79
N SER A 267 16.24 7.45 1.64
CA SER A 267 16.98 8.08 2.74
C SER A 267 16.07 8.59 3.85
N GLU A 268 14.98 9.27 3.50
CA GLU A 268 14.01 9.77 4.48
C GLU A 268 13.28 8.62 5.18
N ALA A 269 12.86 7.58 4.44
CA ALA A 269 12.26 6.39 5.02
C ALA A 269 13.23 5.63 5.94
N GLY A 270 14.48 5.45 5.52
CA GLY A 270 15.54 4.83 6.33
C GLY A 270 15.87 5.66 7.58
N GLY A 271 15.94 6.99 7.45
CA GLY A 271 16.14 7.90 8.57
C GLY A 271 15.01 7.81 9.59
N LEU A 272 13.75 7.75 9.14
CA LEU A 272 12.59 7.57 10.00
C LEU A 272 12.66 6.23 10.75
N LEU A 273 12.93 5.12 10.08
CA LEU A 273 13.08 3.81 10.72
C LEU A 273 14.14 3.82 11.81
N ARG A 274 15.30 4.43 11.56
CA ARG A 274 16.34 4.59 12.57
C ARG A 274 15.90 5.43 13.77
N ALA A 275 15.21 6.54 13.50
CA ALA A 275 14.69 7.42 14.55
C ALA A 275 13.65 6.73 15.45
N LEU A 276 12.91 5.77 14.89
CA LEU A 276 11.93 4.94 15.60
C LEU A 276 12.56 3.69 16.30
N GLY A 277 13.88 3.50 16.22
CA GLY A 277 14.56 2.34 16.79
C GLY A 277 14.59 1.09 15.91
N GLU A 278 14.00 1.18 14.70
CA GLU A 278 13.88 0.09 13.72
C GLU A 278 15.05 0.06 12.72
N GLY A 279 16.26 0.33 13.18
CA GLY A 279 17.46 0.41 12.31
C GLY A 279 17.73 -0.88 11.50
N SER A 280 17.39 -2.05 12.04
CA SER A 280 17.49 -3.33 11.31
C SER A 280 16.54 -3.43 10.12
N ALA A 281 15.40 -2.76 10.17
CA ALA A 281 14.41 -2.72 9.09
C ALA A 281 14.93 -1.95 7.86
N VAL A 282 15.93 -1.09 8.02
CA VAL A 282 16.57 -0.38 6.89
C VAL A 282 17.21 -1.36 5.91
N GLU A 283 17.86 -2.41 6.40
CA GLU A 283 18.41 -3.47 5.53
C GLU A 283 17.30 -4.22 4.80
N THR A 284 16.18 -4.48 5.46
CA THR A 284 15.02 -5.13 4.86
C THR A 284 14.41 -4.26 3.76
N LEU A 285 14.28 -2.96 4.01
CA LEU A 285 13.80 -1.98 3.02
C LEU A 285 14.76 -1.89 1.81
N MET A 286 16.06 -1.88 2.06
CA MET A 286 17.09 -1.91 1.01
C MET A 286 17.00 -3.20 0.17
N LYS A 287 16.87 -4.37 0.81
CA LYS A 287 16.73 -5.66 0.11
C LYS A 287 15.46 -5.69 -0.75
N ALA A 288 14.35 -5.21 -0.24
CA ALA A 288 13.11 -5.10 -1.01
C ALA A 288 13.26 -4.16 -2.22
N THR A 289 13.85 -2.99 -2.04
CA THR A 289 14.14 -2.04 -3.13
C THR A 289 15.01 -2.68 -4.21
N PHE A 290 16.02 -3.44 -3.81
CA PHE A 290 16.87 -4.17 -4.75
C PHE A 290 16.10 -5.25 -5.53
N CYS A 291 15.27 -6.02 -4.84
CA CYS A 291 14.42 -7.02 -5.48
C CYS A 291 13.46 -6.35 -6.50
N ASP A 292 12.87 -5.20 -6.15
CA ASP A 292 12.03 -4.43 -7.08
C ASP A 292 12.79 -3.99 -8.34
N LEU A 293 14.03 -3.54 -8.18
CA LEU A 293 14.88 -3.21 -9.33
C LEU A 293 15.14 -4.44 -10.21
N LEU A 294 15.37 -5.61 -9.61
CA LEU A 294 15.60 -6.84 -10.36
C LEU A 294 14.37 -7.30 -11.13
N ILE A 295 13.20 -7.32 -10.49
CA ILE A 295 11.96 -7.82 -11.12
C ILE A 295 11.28 -6.80 -12.05
N GLY A 296 11.77 -5.58 -12.13
CA GLY A 296 11.14 -4.52 -12.91
C GLY A 296 9.84 -4.00 -12.27
N CYS A 297 9.77 -4.02 -10.94
CA CYS A 297 8.67 -3.45 -10.18
C CYS A 297 8.85 -1.93 -10.04
N THR A 298 7.80 -1.18 -10.31
CA THR A 298 7.79 0.28 -10.13
C THR A 298 6.81 0.72 -9.05
N THR A 299 6.29 -0.22 -8.25
CA THR A 299 5.20 0.02 -7.30
C THR A 299 5.67 0.27 -5.87
N LEU A 300 6.88 -0.14 -5.47
CA LEU A 300 7.41 0.17 -4.14
C LEU A 300 7.75 1.66 -4.05
N ARG A 301 6.82 2.42 -3.49
CA ARG A 301 6.95 3.86 -3.27
C ARG A 301 6.69 4.15 -1.80
N GLY A 302 7.12 5.32 -1.33
CA GLY A 302 6.81 5.77 0.03
C GLY A 302 5.31 5.83 0.38
N ALA A 303 4.44 5.83 -0.65
CA ALA A 303 2.99 5.69 -0.47
C ALA A 303 2.52 4.22 -0.32
N ASN A 304 3.33 3.24 -0.76
CA ASN A 304 2.98 1.81 -0.76
C ASN A 304 3.84 1.00 0.22
N ALA A 305 4.69 1.64 0.99
CA ALA A 305 5.45 1.07 2.09
C ALA A 305 5.29 1.97 3.32
N GLY A 306 5.41 1.42 4.52
CA GLY A 306 5.15 2.21 5.70
C GLY A 306 5.37 1.47 7.01
N LEU A 307 4.70 1.93 8.03
CA LEU A 307 4.79 1.46 9.40
C LEU A 307 3.51 0.74 9.80
N LEU A 308 3.65 -0.34 10.55
CA LEU A 308 2.59 -1.05 11.26
C LEU A 308 2.82 -0.89 12.76
N PHE A 309 1.77 -0.56 13.50
CA PHE A 309 1.82 -0.38 14.95
C PHE A 309 1.26 -1.63 15.62
N ALA A 310 2.15 -2.56 15.97
CA ALA A 310 1.80 -3.77 16.68
C ALA A 310 2.16 -3.62 18.17
N GLY A 311 1.14 -3.72 19.04
CA GLY A 311 1.34 -3.50 20.47
C GLY A 311 1.71 -2.06 20.84
N GLY A 312 1.44 -1.09 19.95
CA GLY A 312 1.75 0.33 20.13
C GLY A 312 3.13 0.76 19.64
N GLU A 313 4.00 -0.18 19.27
CA GLU A 313 5.33 0.12 18.73
C GLU A 313 5.31 0.09 17.18
N PRO A 314 5.91 1.11 16.53
CA PRO A 314 6.02 1.12 15.08
C PRO A 314 7.07 0.12 14.59
N MET A 315 6.75 -0.61 13.54
CA MET A 315 7.65 -1.52 12.84
C MET A 315 7.45 -1.39 11.32
N LEU A 316 8.41 -1.86 10.53
CA LEU A 316 8.23 -1.91 9.07
C LEU A 316 7.03 -2.80 8.72
N ALA A 317 6.06 -2.24 8.01
CA ALA A 317 4.89 -2.98 7.55
C ALA A 317 5.27 -4.02 6.48
N PRO A 318 4.53 -5.13 6.36
CA PRO A 318 4.69 -6.06 5.25
C PRO A 318 4.52 -5.35 3.90
N PHE A 319 5.36 -5.69 2.93
CA PHE A 319 5.23 -5.18 1.56
C PHE A 319 3.99 -5.74 0.88
N TYR A 320 3.42 -5.00 -0.07
CA TYR A 320 2.22 -5.39 -0.80
C TYR A 320 2.16 -4.74 -2.19
N GLY A 321 1.39 -5.31 -3.09
CA GLY A 321 1.21 -4.78 -4.44
C GLY A 321 2.47 -4.90 -5.29
N ILE A 322 3.27 -5.93 -5.07
CA ILE A 322 4.54 -6.17 -5.74
C ILE A 322 4.26 -6.88 -7.05
N ALA A 323 4.54 -6.23 -8.18
CA ALA A 323 4.37 -6.82 -9.50
C ALA A 323 5.45 -6.32 -10.45
N SER A 324 5.91 -7.17 -11.37
CA SER A 324 6.76 -6.73 -12.48
C SER A 324 5.92 -5.91 -13.45
N THR A 325 5.97 -4.58 -13.31
CA THR A 325 5.18 -3.66 -14.14
C THR A 325 5.83 -3.39 -15.50
N GLU A 326 7.12 -3.65 -15.61
CA GLU A 326 7.88 -3.49 -16.86
C GLU A 326 7.39 -4.44 -17.95
N VAL A 327 6.86 -5.62 -17.61
CA VAL A 327 6.25 -6.58 -18.55
C VAL A 327 5.07 -5.97 -19.35
N TYR A 328 4.49 -4.88 -18.87
CA TYR A 328 3.39 -4.16 -19.53
C TYR A 328 3.87 -2.92 -20.29
N GLY A 329 5.20 -2.78 -20.50
CA GLY A 329 5.79 -1.60 -21.13
C GLY A 329 5.69 -0.33 -20.28
N GLU A 330 5.28 -0.45 -19.04
CA GLU A 330 5.24 0.66 -18.10
C GLU A 330 6.66 0.92 -17.56
N ILE A 331 7.55 1.41 -18.40
CA ILE A 331 8.85 1.93 -17.98
C ILE A 331 8.59 3.26 -17.25
N ARG A 332 7.87 3.18 -16.17
CA ARG A 332 7.63 4.33 -15.31
C ARG A 332 8.68 4.29 -14.19
N ARG A 333 9.52 5.33 -14.21
CA ARG A 333 10.42 5.84 -13.17
C ARG A 333 10.52 4.98 -11.90
N ARG A 334 11.74 4.70 -11.52
CA ARG A 334 12.20 3.81 -10.43
C ARG A 334 11.42 3.88 -9.12
N PRO A 335 11.32 2.75 -8.40
CA PRO A 335 10.33 2.55 -7.32
C PRO A 335 10.48 3.49 -6.11
N ILE A 336 11.67 3.76 -5.65
CA ILE A 336 11.95 4.81 -4.65
C ILE A 336 12.86 5.80 -5.34
N VAL A 337 12.53 7.10 -5.24
CA VAL A 337 13.31 8.15 -5.91
C VAL A 337 14.76 8.05 -5.44
N ILE A 338 15.58 7.47 -6.30
CA ILE A 338 17.01 7.45 -6.17
C ILE A 338 17.51 8.63 -7.02
N GLY A 339 17.46 9.85 -6.44
CA GLY A 339 17.95 11.05 -7.11
C GLY A 339 17.11 11.51 -8.32
N GLU A 340 17.51 12.66 -8.89
CA GLU A 340 16.88 13.28 -10.06
C GLU A 340 16.95 12.38 -11.31
N ASP A 341 16.03 12.56 -12.25
CA ASP A 341 15.86 11.91 -13.55
C ASP A 341 17.15 11.29 -14.14
N VAL A 342 17.47 10.07 -13.73
CA VAL A 342 18.58 9.33 -14.33
C VAL A 342 18.01 8.38 -15.39
N PRO A 343 18.47 8.42 -16.63
CA PRO A 343 18.08 7.46 -17.66
C PRO A 343 18.38 6.03 -17.20
N PRO A 344 17.88 4.98 -17.85
CA PRO A 344 18.17 3.60 -17.48
C PRO A 344 19.68 3.40 -17.44
N ALA A 345 20.25 3.67 -16.26
CA ALA A 345 21.67 3.61 -16.00
C ALA A 345 22.06 2.18 -15.64
N PRO A 346 23.35 1.82 -15.71
CA PRO A 346 23.81 0.55 -15.20
C PRO A 346 23.29 0.30 -13.79
N LEU A 347 22.73 -0.88 -13.56
CA LEU A 347 22.11 -1.30 -12.31
C LEU A 347 23.02 -1.05 -11.08
N LEU A 348 24.32 -1.15 -11.25
CA LEU A 348 25.31 -0.96 -10.20
C LEU A 348 25.36 0.48 -9.65
N ILE A 349 25.16 1.50 -10.48
CA ILE A 349 25.09 2.89 -10.03
C ILE A 349 23.88 3.07 -9.12
N ASP A 350 22.76 2.46 -9.48
CA ASP A 350 21.53 2.51 -8.69
C ASP A 350 21.72 1.86 -7.34
N ILE A 351 22.41 0.72 -7.30
CA ILE A 351 22.66 -0.03 -6.08
C ILE A 351 23.62 0.70 -5.16
N ARG A 352 24.70 1.26 -5.70
CA ARG A 352 25.60 2.08 -4.90
C ARG A 352 24.82 3.22 -4.25
N HIS A 353 24.04 3.92 -5.03
CA HIS A 353 23.24 5.03 -4.54
C HIS A 353 22.18 4.59 -3.53
N THR A 354 21.53 3.44 -3.75
CA THR A 354 20.60 2.84 -2.80
C THR A 354 21.27 2.55 -1.45
N ILE A 355 22.45 1.94 -1.44
CA ILE A 355 23.22 1.64 -0.23
C ILE A 355 23.61 2.93 0.49
N GLU A 356 24.10 3.93 -0.24
CA GLU A 356 24.48 5.24 0.31
C GLU A 356 23.29 5.97 0.92
N LEU A 357 22.12 5.95 0.27
CA LEU A 357 20.88 6.53 0.78
C LEU A 357 20.38 5.82 2.05
N CYS A 358 20.64 4.53 2.17
CA CYS A 358 20.35 3.77 3.39
C CYS A 358 21.38 4.00 4.50
N GLU A 359 22.43 4.80 4.27
CA GLU A 359 23.53 5.03 5.21
C GLU A 359 24.17 3.71 5.71
N LEU A 360 24.30 2.73 4.81
CA LEU A 360 24.89 1.43 5.10
C LEU A 360 26.33 1.36 4.57
N GLU A 361 27.13 0.52 5.21
CA GLU A 361 28.48 0.25 4.70
C GLU A 361 28.41 -0.48 3.36
N PHE A 362 29.06 0.09 2.32
CA PHE A 362 28.91 -0.37 0.94
C PHE A 362 29.26 -1.84 0.72
N GLN A 363 30.42 -2.30 1.22
CA GLN A 363 30.87 -3.68 0.97
C GLN A 363 30.00 -4.74 1.65
N PRO A 364 29.67 -4.65 2.93
CA PRO A 364 28.73 -5.58 3.57
C PRO A 364 27.36 -5.59 2.90
N ALA A 365 26.80 -4.41 2.62
CA ALA A 365 25.49 -4.30 1.99
C ALA A 365 25.48 -4.89 0.56
N LEU A 366 26.49 -4.62 -0.24
CA LEU A 366 26.66 -5.19 -1.59
C LEU A 366 26.69 -6.72 -1.56
N ILE A 367 27.44 -7.30 -0.60
CA ILE A 367 27.50 -8.76 -0.43
C ILE A 367 26.11 -9.34 -0.14
N GLU A 368 25.34 -8.71 0.74
CA GLU A 368 23.98 -9.16 1.05
C GLU A 368 23.04 -9.06 -0.18
N LEU A 369 23.15 -8.01 -0.99
CA LEU A 369 22.34 -7.87 -2.19
C LEU A 369 22.71 -8.91 -3.26
N VAL A 370 24.03 -9.16 -3.46
CA VAL A 370 24.49 -10.20 -4.39
C VAL A 370 23.98 -11.59 -4.02
N LYS A 371 23.84 -11.87 -2.71
CA LYS A 371 23.27 -13.15 -2.24
C LYS A 371 21.80 -13.33 -2.61
N LEU A 372 21.04 -12.28 -2.88
CA LEU A 372 19.63 -12.37 -3.25
C LEU A 372 19.42 -12.71 -4.74
N MET A 373 20.41 -12.48 -5.59
CA MET A 373 20.25 -12.58 -7.05
C MET A 373 19.89 -13.98 -7.55
N GLY A 374 20.59 -15.00 -7.04
CA GLY A 374 20.25 -16.39 -7.38
C GLY A 374 18.90 -16.82 -6.79
N PRO A 375 18.70 -16.64 -5.48
CA PRO A 375 17.42 -16.98 -4.83
C PRO A 375 16.20 -16.34 -5.46
N ILE A 376 16.22 -15.06 -5.88
CA ILE A 376 15.05 -14.43 -6.51
C ILE A 376 14.70 -15.06 -7.87
N CYS A 377 15.71 -15.40 -8.68
CA CYS A 377 15.48 -16.09 -9.95
C CYS A 377 14.91 -17.50 -9.73
N VAL A 378 15.42 -18.22 -8.72
CA VAL A 378 14.92 -19.56 -8.36
C VAL A 378 13.49 -19.46 -7.83
N ALA A 379 13.20 -18.51 -6.94
CA ALA A 379 11.87 -18.33 -6.38
C ALA A 379 10.82 -18.02 -7.46
N LEU A 380 11.12 -17.11 -8.38
CA LEU A 380 10.23 -16.82 -9.52
C LEU A 380 10.08 -18.04 -10.45
N GLY A 381 11.15 -18.79 -10.68
CA GLY A 381 11.11 -20.01 -11.48
C GLY A 381 10.21 -21.10 -10.87
N SER A 382 10.33 -21.33 -9.56
CA SER A 382 9.48 -22.28 -8.84
C SER A 382 8.01 -21.90 -8.92
N VAL A 383 7.70 -20.61 -8.68
CA VAL A 383 6.32 -20.11 -8.78
C VAL A 383 5.76 -20.26 -10.21
N ALA A 384 6.60 -20.14 -11.25
CA ALA A 384 6.15 -20.36 -12.62
C ALA A 384 5.83 -21.83 -12.90
N GLU A 385 6.50 -22.79 -12.24
CA GLU A 385 6.17 -24.21 -12.30
C GLU A 385 4.84 -24.49 -11.60
N ASP A 386 4.63 -23.93 -10.41
CA ASP A 386 3.35 -24.02 -9.67
C ASP A 386 2.20 -23.41 -10.48
N ALA A 387 2.45 -22.25 -11.12
CA ALA A 387 1.48 -21.59 -12.00
C ALA A 387 1.02 -22.47 -13.17
N LEU A 388 1.89 -23.39 -13.66
CA LEU A 388 1.51 -24.38 -14.68
C LEU A 388 0.52 -25.38 -14.15
N GLU A 389 0.78 -25.91 -12.99
CA GLU A 389 -0.06 -26.96 -12.39
C GLU A 389 -1.43 -26.40 -12.02
N GLU A 390 -1.49 -25.13 -11.61
CA GLU A 390 -2.72 -24.44 -11.21
C GLU A 390 -3.44 -23.70 -12.35
N GLY A 391 -2.86 -23.66 -13.55
CA GLY A 391 -3.49 -23.07 -14.74
C GLY A 391 -3.51 -21.54 -14.79
N TRP A 392 -2.61 -20.87 -14.07
CA TRP A 392 -2.51 -19.40 -14.10
C TRP A 392 -1.96 -18.88 -15.43
N THR A 393 -2.26 -17.61 -15.74
CA THR A 393 -1.77 -16.96 -16.97
C THR A 393 -0.26 -16.73 -16.91
N ARG A 394 0.51 -17.47 -17.72
CA ARG A 394 1.98 -17.54 -17.69
C ARG A 394 2.78 -16.40 -18.32
N PRO A 395 2.34 -15.77 -19.44
CA PRO A 395 3.23 -14.89 -20.19
C PRO A 395 3.86 -13.78 -19.37
N ALA A 396 3.11 -13.15 -18.48
CA ALA A 396 3.62 -12.08 -17.62
C ALA A 396 4.66 -12.59 -16.59
N ILE A 397 4.48 -13.81 -16.07
CA ILE A 397 5.45 -14.43 -15.13
C ILE A 397 6.73 -14.80 -15.89
N GLU A 398 6.62 -15.41 -17.06
CA GLU A 398 7.76 -15.79 -17.90
C GLU A 398 8.60 -14.56 -18.30
N GLU A 399 7.96 -13.48 -18.68
CA GLU A 399 8.64 -12.22 -18.98
C GLU A 399 9.30 -11.60 -17.75
N ALA A 400 8.65 -11.63 -16.58
CA ALA A 400 9.22 -11.18 -15.31
C ALA A 400 10.49 -11.99 -14.95
N ILE A 401 10.48 -13.31 -15.18
CA ILE A 401 11.66 -14.16 -15.00
C ILE A 401 12.79 -13.77 -15.95
N GLN A 402 12.49 -13.51 -17.22
CA GLN A 402 13.48 -13.08 -18.20
C GLN A 402 14.12 -11.74 -17.81
N ILE A 403 13.32 -10.76 -17.43
CA ILE A 403 13.79 -9.45 -16.95
C ILE A 403 14.69 -9.63 -15.72
N THR A 404 14.22 -10.39 -14.73
CA THR A 404 14.96 -10.62 -13.48
C THR A 404 16.29 -11.32 -13.75
N THR A 405 16.29 -12.37 -14.56
CA THR A 405 17.49 -13.14 -14.89
C THR A 405 18.51 -12.30 -15.64
N ALA A 406 18.07 -11.54 -16.65
CA ALA A 406 18.95 -10.66 -17.41
C ALA A 406 19.62 -9.60 -16.52
N ARG A 407 18.87 -8.99 -15.62
CA ARG A 407 19.38 -7.98 -14.68
C ARG A 407 20.32 -8.59 -13.63
N ALA A 408 19.97 -9.76 -13.09
CA ALA A 408 20.82 -10.45 -12.13
C ALA A 408 22.17 -10.83 -12.74
N LEU A 409 22.19 -11.31 -13.99
CA LEU A 409 23.43 -11.62 -14.71
C LEU A 409 24.26 -10.37 -14.99
N GLY A 410 23.65 -9.31 -15.54
CA GLY A 410 24.34 -8.04 -15.80
C GLY A 410 24.92 -7.43 -14.52
N PHE A 411 24.16 -7.42 -13.44
CA PHE A 411 24.65 -6.93 -12.15
C PHE A 411 25.80 -7.76 -11.59
N ARG A 412 25.74 -9.09 -11.74
CA ARG A 412 26.82 -9.97 -11.30
C ARG A 412 28.12 -9.68 -12.01
N GLU A 413 28.08 -9.49 -13.32
CA GLU A 413 29.25 -9.12 -14.12
C GLU A 413 29.83 -7.78 -13.64
N GLU A 414 29.00 -6.76 -13.43
CA GLU A 414 29.45 -5.45 -12.93
C GLU A 414 30.01 -5.53 -11.49
N ALA A 415 29.36 -6.31 -10.60
CA ALA A 415 29.79 -6.48 -9.20
C ALA A 415 31.15 -7.20 -9.09
N GLU A 416 31.49 -8.09 -10.03
CA GLU A 416 32.81 -8.74 -10.07
C GLU A 416 33.96 -7.74 -10.28
N TYR A 417 33.73 -6.65 -11.01
CA TYR A 417 34.72 -5.57 -11.18
C TYR A 417 34.97 -4.74 -9.91
N LEU A 418 34.06 -4.78 -8.96
CA LEU A 418 34.16 -4.03 -7.69
C LEU A 418 34.73 -4.85 -6.53
N ARG A 419 34.97 -6.14 -6.71
CA ARG A 419 35.61 -6.96 -5.67
C ARG A 419 37.04 -6.47 -5.46
N PRO A 420 37.46 -6.24 -4.22
CA PRO A 420 38.87 -5.95 -3.95
C PRO A 420 39.72 -7.12 -4.44
N PRO A 421 40.88 -6.87 -5.01
CA PRO A 421 41.76 -7.94 -5.47
C PRO A 421 42.19 -8.80 -4.26
N GLY A 422 41.71 -10.07 -4.24
CA GLY A 422 42.10 -11.05 -3.22
C GLY A 422 40.97 -11.56 -2.30
N CYS A 423 39.69 -11.24 -2.54
CA CYS A 423 38.54 -11.84 -1.86
C CYS A 423 37.82 -12.85 -2.76
#